data_7f7ad95b5fb72b688324db9fe535bc8b
#
_entry.id   7f7ad95b5fb72b688324db9fe535bc8b
#
_cell.length_a   1.000
_cell.length_b   1.000
_cell.length_c   1.000
_cell.angle_alpha   90.00
_cell.angle_beta   90.00
_cell.angle_gamma   90.00
#
_symmetry.space_group_name_H-M   'P 1'
#
loop_
_entity.id
_entity.type
_entity.pdbx_description
1 polymer ?
#
loop_
_entity_poly.entity_id
_entity_poly.type
_entity_poly.pdbx_seq_one_letter_code
_entity_poly.pdbx_strand_id
1 'polypeptide(L)'
;MKSVLETSVRVSGAGDTKQKAVADALSAVQRTVLKGTSHLILRIEPKDVAIIRATSTVTTEKFLFFFLPRQRERYSVVLDVFVNVTLLDVQAIHFSQLS
;
A
#
# COMPACT_ATOMS: atom_id res chain seq x y z
N MET A 1 19.32 -15.49 11.40
CA MET A 1 19.61 -14.66 10.24
C MET A 1 18.35 -14.28 9.48
N LYS A 2 17.56 -15.24 9.04
CA LYS A 2 16.28 -15.02 8.38
C LYS A 2 15.16 -15.14 9.41
N SER A 3 14.26 -14.18 9.43
CA SER A 3 13.10 -14.21 10.32
C SER A 3 11.82 -13.82 9.56
N VAL A 4 10.69 -14.28 10.06
CA VAL A 4 9.38 -13.98 9.50
C VAL A 4 8.58 -13.21 10.53
N LEU A 5 8.03 -12.08 10.14
CA LEU A 5 7.22 -11.22 10.98
C LEU A 5 5.81 -11.14 10.39
N GLU A 6 4.81 -11.44 11.20
CA GLU A 6 3.43 -11.18 10.86
C GLU A 6 3.04 -9.80 11.40
N THR A 7 2.53 -8.95 10.54
CA THR A 7 2.14 -7.61 10.93
C THR A 7 1.00 -7.11 10.06
N SER A 8 0.44 -5.99 10.44
CA SER A 8 -0.55 -5.30 9.61
C SER A 8 -0.09 -3.88 9.37
N VAL A 9 -0.39 -3.36 8.20
CA VAL A 9 -0.11 -1.98 7.82
C VAL A 9 -1.39 -1.33 7.34
N ARG A 10 -1.59 -0.08 7.74
CA ARG A 10 -2.73 0.72 7.30
C ARG A 10 -2.28 1.57 6.12
N VAL A 11 -2.99 1.43 5.02
CA VAL A 11 -2.71 2.15 3.79
C VAL A 11 -3.98 2.78 3.26
N SER A 12 -3.83 3.84 2.50
CA SER A 12 -4.93 4.52 1.85
C SER A 12 -4.65 4.69 0.38
N GLY A 13 -5.70 4.76 -0.40
CA GLY A 13 -5.58 4.94 -1.84
C GLY A 13 -6.82 5.60 -2.41
N ALA A 14 -6.68 6.15 -3.60
CA ALA A 14 -7.76 6.81 -4.32
C ALA A 14 -7.60 6.59 -5.82
N GLY A 15 -8.70 6.64 -6.52
CA GLY A 15 -8.73 6.48 -7.96
C GLY A 15 -10.10 6.76 -8.54
N ASP A 16 -10.19 6.80 -9.86
CA ASP A 16 -11.44 7.03 -10.57
C ASP A 16 -12.26 5.74 -10.75
N THR A 17 -11.69 4.60 -10.37
CA THR A 17 -12.40 3.32 -10.27
C THR A 17 -12.11 2.68 -8.93
N LYS A 18 -12.97 1.75 -8.51
CA LYS A 18 -12.75 1.00 -7.27
C LYS A 18 -11.43 0.23 -7.32
N GLN A 19 -11.15 -0.40 -8.45
CA GLN A 19 -9.93 -1.17 -8.62
C GLN A 19 -8.68 -0.30 -8.52
N LYS A 20 -8.69 0.89 -9.13
CA LYS A 20 -7.57 1.82 -9.07
C LYS A 20 -7.34 2.33 -7.65
N ALA A 21 -8.41 2.60 -6.91
CA ALA A 21 -8.29 3.05 -5.52
C ALA A 21 -7.63 1.98 -4.64
N VAL A 22 -8.05 0.73 -4.77
CA VAL A 22 -7.47 -0.39 -4.03
C VAL A 22 -6.03 -0.64 -4.46
N ALA A 23 -5.75 -0.61 -5.76
CA ALA A 23 -4.39 -0.80 -6.27
C ALA A 23 -3.45 0.29 -5.76
N ASP A 24 -3.91 1.53 -5.70
CA ASP A 24 -3.13 2.65 -5.16
C ASP A 24 -2.81 2.42 -3.68
N ALA A 25 -3.78 1.98 -2.88
CA ALA A 25 -3.56 1.65 -1.47
C ALA A 25 -2.55 0.52 -1.32
N LEU A 26 -2.71 -0.56 -2.08
CA LEU A 26 -1.80 -1.72 -2.00
C LEU A 26 -0.38 -1.37 -2.42
N SER A 27 -0.20 -0.42 -3.34
CA SER A 27 1.14 0.02 -3.74
C SER A 27 1.91 0.70 -2.61
N ALA A 28 1.23 1.18 -1.58
CA ALA A 28 1.86 1.81 -0.43
C ALA A 28 2.33 0.81 0.64
N VAL A 29 1.95 -0.46 0.53
CA VAL A 29 2.28 -1.48 1.55
C VAL A 29 3.78 -1.63 1.71
N GLN A 30 4.51 -1.79 0.61
CA GLN A 30 5.96 -1.99 0.64
C GLN A 30 6.66 -0.81 1.29
N ARG A 31 6.30 0.42 0.90
CA ARG A 31 6.90 1.63 1.49
C ARG A 31 6.63 1.72 2.98
N THR A 32 5.42 1.37 3.40
CA THR A 32 5.03 1.43 4.80
C THR A 32 5.81 0.42 5.63
N VAL A 33 5.98 -0.80 5.12
CA VAL A 33 6.77 -1.84 5.78
C VAL A 33 8.24 -1.43 5.87
N LEU A 34 8.79 -0.87 4.78
CA LEU A 34 10.20 -0.44 4.75
C LEU A 34 10.52 0.63 5.78
N LYS A 35 9.56 1.52 6.07
CA LYS A 35 9.76 2.57 7.07
C LYS A 35 9.83 2.03 8.49
N GLY A 36 9.26 0.87 8.74
CA GLY A 36 9.16 0.29 10.08
C GLY A 36 10.31 -0.61 10.48
N THR A 37 11.29 -0.84 9.62
CA THR A 37 12.36 -1.79 9.91
C THR A 37 13.72 -1.32 9.39
N SER A 38 14.78 -1.69 10.13
CA SER A 38 16.18 -1.53 9.71
C SER A 38 16.74 -2.78 9.04
N HIS A 39 15.98 -3.85 9.02
CA HIS A 39 16.38 -5.10 8.38
C HIS A 39 16.14 -5.04 6.89
N LEU A 40 16.86 -5.87 6.13
CA LEU A 40 16.55 -6.05 4.72
C LEU A 40 15.31 -6.90 4.56
N ILE A 41 14.42 -6.46 3.68
CA ILE A 41 13.21 -7.20 3.39
C ILE A 41 13.46 -8.10 2.19
N LEU A 42 13.34 -9.41 2.43
CA LEU A 42 13.47 -10.40 1.36
C LEU A 42 12.15 -10.62 0.63
N ARG A 43 11.05 -10.55 1.38
CA ARG A 43 9.74 -10.84 0.82
C ARG A 43 8.66 -10.20 1.68
N ILE A 44 7.66 -9.65 1.02
CA ILE A 44 6.41 -9.21 1.64
C ILE A 44 5.30 -10.01 0.99
N GLU A 45 4.54 -10.75 1.80
CA GLU A 45 3.44 -11.56 1.33
C GLU A 45 2.14 -11.06 1.95
N PRO A 46 1.26 -10.40 1.18
CA PRO A 46 -0.05 -10.04 1.67
C PRO A 46 -0.88 -11.29 1.93
N LYS A 47 -1.51 -11.36 3.09
CA LYS A 47 -2.33 -12.50 3.50
C LYS A 47 -3.81 -12.20 3.47
N ASP A 48 -4.19 -11.00 3.89
CA ASP A 48 -5.58 -10.62 3.97
C ASP A 48 -5.69 -9.10 3.97
N VAL A 49 -6.89 -8.62 3.69
CA VAL A 49 -7.18 -7.18 3.66
C VAL A 49 -8.48 -6.94 4.40
N ALA A 50 -8.45 -6.03 5.37
CA ALA A 50 -9.65 -5.54 6.03
C ALA A 50 -9.95 -4.13 5.55
N ILE A 51 -11.19 -3.87 5.17
CA ILE A 51 -11.61 -2.57 4.70
C ILE A 51 -12.03 -1.73 5.90
N ILE A 52 -11.27 -0.68 6.19
CA ILE A 52 -11.56 0.25 7.28
C ILE A 52 -12.55 1.29 6.82
N ARG A 53 -12.35 1.83 5.61
CA ARG A 53 -13.24 2.83 5.01
C ARG A 53 -13.19 2.69 3.50
N ALA A 54 -14.35 2.79 2.89
CA ALA A 54 -14.46 2.87 1.44
C ALA A 54 -15.51 3.93 1.13
N THR A 55 -15.12 4.98 0.43
CA THR A 55 -15.99 6.09 0.09
C THR A 55 -15.97 6.35 -1.40
N SER A 56 -17.07 6.83 -1.92
CA SER A 56 -17.18 7.29 -3.29
C SER A 56 -17.74 8.70 -3.32
N THR A 57 -17.22 9.52 -4.21
CA THR A 57 -17.72 10.86 -4.46
C THR A 57 -18.05 11.00 -5.93
N VAL A 58 -19.15 11.68 -6.23
CA VAL A 58 -19.54 11.99 -7.59
C VAL A 58 -19.50 13.51 -7.75
N THR A 59 -18.69 13.97 -8.71
CA THR A 59 -18.61 15.39 -9.04
C THR A 59 -19.12 15.60 -10.45
N THR A 60 -19.86 16.69 -10.65
CA THR A 60 -20.36 17.07 -11.96
C THR A 60 -19.47 18.17 -12.52
N GLU A 61 -18.83 17.88 -13.66
CA GLU A 61 -18.02 18.87 -14.37
C GLU A 61 -18.80 19.38 -15.58
N LYS A 62 -18.80 20.72 -15.75
CA LYS A 62 -19.36 21.35 -16.94
C LYS A 62 -18.23 21.90 -17.78
N PHE A 63 -18.21 21.50 -19.04
CA PHE A 63 -17.26 22.05 -19.99
C PHE A 63 -17.80 23.32 -20.61
N LEU A 64 -16.95 24.34 -20.72
CA LEU A 64 -17.33 25.66 -21.24
C LEU A 64 -17.87 25.61 -22.66
N PHE A 65 -17.39 24.68 -23.47
CA PHE A 65 -17.78 24.59 -24.88
C PHE A 65 -18.80 23.49 -25.17
N PHE A 66 -19.10 22.69 -24.17
CA PHE A 66 -20.05 21.61 -24.29
C PHE A 66 -21.03 21.75 -23.15
N PHE A 67 -22.26 21.99 -23.46
CA PHE A 67 -23.31 22.18 -22.47
C PHE A 67 -23.74 20.86 -21.79
N LEU A 68 -22.97 19.80 -22.00
CA LEU A 68 -23.24 18.50 -21.40
C LEU A 68 -22.46 18.36 -20.09
N PRO A 69 -23.14 18.20 -18.95
CA PRO A 69 -22.46 17.91 -17.70
C PRO A 69 -21.81 16.55 -17.77
N ARG A 70 -20.57 16.46 -17.27
CA ARG A 70 -19.85 15.21 -17.17
C ARG A 70 -19.73 14.84 -15.69
N GLN A 71 -20.17 13.63 -15.36
CA GLN A 71 -20.03 13.12 -14.01
C GLN A 71 -18.68 12.41 -13.89
N ARG A 72 -17.97 12.73 -12.82
CA ARG A 72 -16.76 12.04 -12.42
C ARG A 72 -16.99 11.34 -11.10
N GLU A 73 -16.62 10.08 -11.05
CA GLU A 73 -16.61 9.30 -9.83
C GLU A 73 -15.19 9.23 -9.30
N ARG A 74 -15.05 9.35 -7.98
CA ARG A 74 -13.79 9.17 -7.31
C ARG A 74 -13.98 8.26 -6.11
N TYR A 75 -13.12 7.29 -6.00
CA TYR A 75 -13.15 6.29 -4.94
C TYR A 75 -11.95 6.45 -4.04
N SER A 76 -12.17 6.32 -2.74
CA SER A 76 -11.11 6.38 -1.73
C SER A 76 -11.27 5.21 -0.78
N VAL A 77 -10.16 4.59 -0.41
CA VAL A 77 -10.16 3.44 0.51
C VAL A 77 -9.10 3.62 1.58
N VAL A 78 -9.41 3.11 2.76
CA VAL A 78 -8.44 2.89 3.84
C VAL A 78 -8.50 1.41 4.19
N LEU A 79 -7.36 0.76 4.11
CA LEU A 79 -7.26 -0.68 4.28
C LEU A 79 -6.26 -1.01 5.39
N ASP A 80 -6.54 -2.06 6.15
CA ASP A 80 -5.52 -2.75 6.94
C ASP A 80 -5.11 -3.99 6.15
N VAL A 81 -3.85 -4.06 5.79
CA VAL A 81 -3.29 -5.18 5.02
C VAL A 81 -2.46 -6.03 5.96
N PHE A 82 -2.84 -7.30 6.10
CA PHE A 82 -2.12 -8.27 6.92
C PHE A 82 -1.07 -8.92 6.05
N VAL A 83 0.19 -8.83 6.49
CA VAL A 83 1.33 -9.27 5.68
C VAL A 83 2.25 -10.16 6.50
N ASN A 84 2.87 -11.12 5.82
CA ASN A 84 4.04 -11.83 6.32
C ASN A 84 5.26 -11.20 5.67
N VAL A 85 6.20 -10.76 6.49
CA VAL A 85 7.43 -10.12 6.02
C VAL A 85 8.59 -11.04 6.37
N THR A 86 9.35 -11.43 5.36
CA THR A 86 10.59 -12.19 5.56
C THR A 86 11.75 -11.20 5.57
N LEU A 87 12.47 -11.20 6.66
CA LEU A 87 13.55 -10.25 6.92
C LEU A 87 14.89 -10.97 6.95
N LEU A 88 15.92 -10.26 6.53
CA LEU A 88 17.31 -10.68 6.70
C LEU A 88 17.97 -9.74 7.69
N ASP A 89 18.49 -10.30 8.78
CA ASP A 89 19.25 -9.54 9.77
C ASP A 89 20.69 -9.42 9.30
N VAL A 90 20.99 -8.30 8.66
CA VAL A 90 22.34 -8.04 8.13
C VAL A 90 23.36 -7.91 9.25
N GLN A 91 22.94 -7.43 10.42
CA GLN A 91 23.84 -7.27 11.56
C GLN A 91 24.32 -8.62 12.12
N ALA A 92 23.57 -9.70 11.87
CA ALA A 92 23.97 -11.04 12.28
C ALA A 92 24.99 -11.67 11.33
N ILE A 93 25.26 -11.06 10.17
CA ILE A 93 26.24 -11.55 9.22
C ILE A 93 27.64 -11.14 9.68
N HIS A 94 28.53 -12.13 9.77
CA HIS A 94 29.92 -11.87 10.11
C HIS A 94 30.71 -11.52 8.86
N PHE A 95 31.27 -10.33 8.84
CA PHE A 95 32.14 -9.89 7.75
C PHE A 95 33.61 -10.02 8.19
N SER A 96 34.38 -10.73 7.40
CA SER A 96 35.81 -10.81 7.62
C SER A 96 36.47 -9.51 7.14
N GLN A 97 37.27 -8.91 8.01
CA GLN A 97 37.99 -7.70 7.66
C GLN A 97 39.25 -8.05 6.84
N LEU A 98 39.33 -7.45 5.67
CA LEU A 98 40.50 -7.57 4.81
C LEU A 98 41.37 -6.34 5.02
N SER A 99 42.62 -6.58 5.34
CA SER A 99 43.60 -5.50 5.59
C SER A 99 44.53 -5.29 4.41
#